data_b71821a617b336382369c6bf823cf361
#
_entry.id   b71821a617b336382369c6bf823cf361
#
_cell.length_a   1.000
_cell.length_b   1.000
_cell.length_c   1.000
_cell.angle_alpha   90.00
_cell.angle_beta   90.00
_cell.angle_gamma   90.00
#
_symmetry.space_group_name_H-M   'P 1'
#
loop_
_entity.id
_entity.type
_entity.pdbx_description
1 polymer ?
#
loop_
_entity_poly.entity_id
_entity_poly.type
_entity_poly.pdbx_seq_one_letter_code
_entity_poly.pdbx_strand_id
1 'polypeptide(L)'
;MSKQDLHGSVNLEYYRVFCSVCECGGITAAAEALCISQPAVSQAVRQLETALGCRLFLRTSRGVKLTSEGELLLSYVRRGIDAIQDGETMLRRM
;
A
#
# COMPACT_ATOMS: atom_id res chain seq x y z
N MET A 1 20.67 6.79 3.81
CA MET A 1 20.15 5.98 2.71
C MET A 1 20.72 6.46 1.39
N SER A 2 21.22 5.56 0.58
CA SER A 2 21.79 5.94 -0.69
C SER A 2 20.71 6.20 -1.71
N LYS A 3 21.06 6.93 -2.77
CA LYS A 3 20.17 7.17 -3.89
C LYS A 3 19.73 5.86 -4.54
N GLN A 4 20.61 4.87 -4.54
CA GLN A 4 20.35 3.57 -5.11
C GLN A 4 19.28 2.80 -4.34
N ASP A 5 19.27 2.94 -3.01
CA ASP A 5 18.25 2.32 -2.18
C ASP A 5 16.86 2.87 -2.50
N LEU A 6 16.78 4.18 -2.76
CA LEU A 6 15.52 4.78 -3.16
C LEU A 6 15.04 4.25 -4.50
N HIS A 7 15.96 4.05 -5.44
CA HIS A 7 15.63 3.51 -6.75
C HIS A 7 15.27 2.03 -6.70
N GLY A 8 15.85 1.29 -5.75
CA GLY A 8 15.56 -0.12 -5.57
C GLY A 8 14.27 -0.41 -4.84
N SER A 9 13.67 0.62 -4.22
CA SER A 9 12.40 0.43 -3.53
C SER A 9 11.24 0.48 -4.51
N VAL A 10 10.11 -0.06 -4.09
CA VAL A 10 8.87 0.03 -4.85
C VAL A 10 8.36 1.47 -4.81
N ASN A 11 7.64 1.87 -5.82
CA ASN A 11 7.14 3.24 -5.87
C ASN A 11 5.98 3.45 -4.90
N LEU A 12 5.68 4.70 -4.63
CA LEU A 12 4.64 5.07 -3.66
C LEU A 12 3.26 4.60 -4.06
N GLU A 13 3.02 4.38 -5.34
CA GLU A 13 1.73 3.89 -5.81
C GLU A 13 1.42 2.50 -5.25
N TYR A 14 2.44 1.64 -5.11
CA TYR A 14 2.24 0.32 -4.53
C TYR A 14 1.81 0.41 -3.08
N TYR A 15 2.31 1.39 -2.33
CA TYR A 15 1.89 1.61 -0.95
C TYR A 15 0.44 2.10 -0.90
N ARG A 16 0.03 2.93 -1.85
CA ARG A 16 -1.37 3.37 -1.95
C ARG A 16 -2.29 2.19 -2.22
N VAL A 17 -1.89 1.31 -3.13
CA VAL A 17 -2.65 0.10 -3.43
C VAL A 17 -2.77 -0.79 -2.19
N PHE A 18 -1.66 -1.00 -1.50
CA PHE A 18 -1.64 -1.77 -0.25
C PHE A 18 -2.63 -1.18 0.76
N CYS A 19 -2.58 0.11 0.97
CA CYS A 19 -3.47 0.79 1.91
C CYS A 19 -4.94 0.61 1.52
N SER A 20 -5.25 0.71 0.22
CA SER A 20 -6.60 0.52 -0.28
C SER A 20 -7.11 -0.91 -0.04
N VAL A 21 -6.24 -1.90 -0.23
CA VAL A 21 -6.62 -3.30 0.05
C VAL A 21 -6.97 -3.46 1.53
N CYS A 22 -6.20 -2.84 2.42
CA CYS A 22 -6.48 -2.87 3.85
C CYS A 22 -7.83 -2.23 4.18
N GLU A 23 -8.08 -1.07 3.61
CA GLU A 23 -9.30 -0.31 3.90
C GLU A 23 -10.55 -0.97 3.32
N CYS A 24 -10.42 -1.53 2.13
CA CYS A 24 -11.56 -2.16 1.44
C CYS A 24 -11.78 -3.61 1.87
N GLY A 25 -10.80 -4.22 2.50
CA GLY A 25 -10.92 -5.58 3.00
C GLY A 25 -10.68 -6.67 1.96
N GLY A 26 -10.21 -6.33 0.76
CA GLY A 26 -9.95 -7.31 -0.27
C GLY A 26 -9.46 -6.72 -1.57
N ILE A 27 -8.98 -7.61 -2.44
CA ILE A 27 -8.39 -7.23 -3.73
C ILE A 27 -9.46 -6.67 -4.69
N THR A 28 -10.60 -7.34 -4.77
CA THR A 28 -11.66 -6.94 -5.69
C THR A 28 -12.20 -5.56 -5.36
N ALA A 29 -12.51 -5.32 -4.09
CA ALA A 29 -13.03 -4.03 -3.66
C ALA A 29 -11.99 -2.92 -3.85
N ALA A 30 -10.72 -3.20 -3.60
CA ALA A 30 -9.66 -2.23 -3.83
C ALA A 30 -9.52 -1.89 -5.31
N ALA A 31 -9.59 -2.89 -6.18
CA ALA A 31 -9.51 -2.68 -7.62
C ALA A 31 -10.64 -1.75 -8.10
N GLU A 32 -11.85 -1.98 -7.61
CA GLU A 32 -12.99 -1.13 -7.94
C GLU A 32 -12.79 0.30 -7.44
N ALA A 33 -12.36 0.45 -6.19
CA ALA A 33 -12.14 1.77 -5.59
C ALA A 33 -11.05 2.56 -6.31
N LEU A 34 -10.02 1.88 -6.81
CA LEU A 34 -8.90 2.51 -7.48
C LEU A 34 -9.07 2.62 -9.00
N CYS A 35 -10.13 2.01 -9.53
CA CYS A 35 -10.40 1.97 -10.97
C CYS A 35 -9.26 1.33 -11.75
N ILE A 36 -8.70 0.25 -11.21
CA ILE A 36 -7.66 -0.56 -11.87
C ILE A 36 -8.07 -2.03 -11.84
N SER A 37 -7.36 -2.87 -12.57
CA SER A 37 -7.69 -4.28 -12.64
C SER A 37 -7.28 -5.03 -11.37
N GLN A 38 -7.94 -6.16 -11.10
CA GLN A 38 -7.56 -7.02 -9.98
C GLN A 38 -6.13 -7.54 -10.12
N PRO A 39 -5.69 -7.99 -11.31
CA PRO A 39 -4.29 -8.38 -11.46
C PRO A 39 -3.30 -7.26 -11.14
N ALA A 40 -3.64 -6.01 -11.46
CA ALA A 40 -2.77 -4.88 -11.13
C ALA A 40 -2.63 -4.71 -9.62
N VAL A 41 -3.75 -4.85 -8.88
CA VAL A 41 -3.72 -4.78 -7.41
C VAL A 41 -2.88 -5.92 -6.85
N SER A 42 -3.13 -7.14 -7.31
CA SER A 42 -2.39 -8.32 -6.85
C SER A 42 -0.90 -8.19 -7.12
N GLN A 43 -0.53 -7.67 -8.29
CA GLN A 43 0.87 -7.48 -8.66
C GLN A 43 1.54 -6.45 -7.76
N ALA A 44 0.86 -5.34 -7.48
CA ALA A 44 1.41 -4.31 -6.61
C ALA A 44 1.70 -4.86 -5.22
N VAL A 45 0.78 -5.65 -4.67
CA VAL A 45 0.97 -6.27 -3.36
C VAL A 45 2.14 -7.23 -3.38
N ARG A 46 2.24 -8.07 -4.42
CA ARG A 46 3.37 -9.01 -4.54
C ARG A 46 4.70 -8.28 -4.67
N GLN A 47 4.74 -7.17 -5.39
CA GLN A 47 5.97 -6.39 -5.52
C GLN A 47 6.42 -5.84 -4.17
N LEU A 48 5.48 -5.37 -3.36
CA LEU A 48 5.79 -4.93 -2.00
C LEU A 48 6.32 -6.08 -1.15
N GLU A 49 5.63 -7.21 -1.18
CA GLU A 49 6.04 -8.38 -0.39
C GLU A 49 7.43 -8.86 -0.79
N THR A 50 7.70 -8.89 -2.08
CA THR A 50 9.02 -9.29 -2.57
C THR A 50 10.10 -8.30 -2.15
N ALA A 51 9.84 -7.01 -2.32
CA ALA A 51 10.81 -5.97 -2.00
C ALA A 51 11.12 -5.91 -0.50
N LEU A 52 10.11 -6.14 0.33
CA LEU A 52 10.26 -6.07 1.79
C LEU A 52 10.63 -7.41 2.42
N GLY A 53 10.53 -8.48 1.65
CA GLY A 53 10.94 -9.81 2.12
C GLY A 53 10.02 -10.44 3.13
N CYS A 54 8.73 -10.09 3.12
CA CYS A 54 7.76 -10.66 4.05
C CYS A 54 6.36 -10.66 3.44
N ARG A 55 5.49 -11.46 4.02
CA ARG A 55 4.08 -11.48 3.65
C ARG A 55 3.35 -10.37 4.38
N LEU A 56 2.53 -9.64 3.67
CA LEU A 56 1.73 -8.56 4.24
C LEU A 56 0.29 -8.99 4.46
N PHE A 57 -0.18 -9.94 3.64
CA PHE A 57 -1.54 -10.46 3.73
C PHE A 57 -1.54 -11.97 3.75
N LEU A 58 -2.53 -12.53 4.44
CA LEU A 58 -2.91 -13.93 4.34
C LEU A 58 -4.26 -13.98 3.64
N ARG A 59 -4.40 -14.86 2.67
CA ARG A 59 -5.68 -15.06 1.99
C ARG A 59 -6.54 -16.00 2.80
N THR A 60 -7.80 -15.63 2.96
CA THR A 60 -8.79 -16.45 3.65
C THR A 60 -10.01 -16.61 2.75
N SER A 61 -10.93 -17.48 3.12
CA SER A 61 -12.16 -17.66 2.37
C SER A 61 -13.04 -16.40 2.37
N ARG A 62 -12.77 -15.48 3.28
CA ARG A 62 -13.54 -14.23 3.42
C ARG A 62 -12.81 -13.02 2.87
N GLY A 63 -11.69 -13.23 2.19
CA GLY A 63 -10.89 -12.14 1.64
C GLY A 63 -9.45 -12.21 2.12
N VAL A 64 -8.92 -11.08 2.60
CA VAL A 64 -7.55 -11.01 3.06
C VAL A 64 -7.51 -10.56 4.51
N LYS A 65 -6.48 -11.01 5.22
CA LYS A 65 -6.20 -10.64 6.60
C LYS A 65 -4.76 -10.16 6.66
N LEU A 66 -4.51 -9.09 7.40
CA LEU A 66 -3.15 -8.58 7.57
C LEU A 66 -2.31 -9.52 8.44
N THR A 67 -1.06 -9.70 8.05
CA THR A 67 -0.06 -10.29 8.93
C THR A 67 0.36 -9.24 9.96
N SER A 68 1.15 -9.63 10.95
CA SER A 68 1.72 -8.66 11.90
C SER A 68 2.62 -7.66 11.18
N GLU A 69 3.37 -8.12 10.18
CA GLU A 69 4.18 -7.24 9.34
C GLU A 69 3.31 -6.26 8.55
N GLY A 70 2.18 -6.75 8.02
CA GLY A 70 1.24 -5.90 7.32
C GLY A 70 0.64 -4.84 8.22
N GLU A 71 0.30 -5.19 9.45
CA GLU A 71 -0.24 -4.22 10.42
C GLU A 71 0.78 -3.14 10.74
N LEU A 72 2.03 -3.54 10.95
CA LEU A 72 3.10 -2.58 11.21
C LEU A 72 3.27 -1.63 10.02
N LEU A 73 3.36 -2.18 8.81
CA LEU A 73 3.54 -1.37 7.62
C LEU A 73 2.37 -0.40 7.43
N LEU A 74 1.15 -0.88 7.64
CA LEU A 74 -0.04 -0.04 7.44
C LEU A 74 0.00 1.20 8.32
N SER A 75 0.45 1.08 9.57
CA SER A 75 0.51 2.23 10.46
C SER A 75 1.47 3.30 9.93
N TYR A 76 2.61 2.87 9.37
CA TYR A 76 3.57 3.81 8.78
C TYR A 76 3.07 4.39 7.46
N VAL A 77 2.47 3.56 6.62
CA VAL A 77 1.97 4.03 5.33
C VAL A 77 0.87 5.08 5.53
N ARG A 78 -0.04 4.84 6.46
CA ARG A 78 -1.10 5.81 6.76
C ARG A 78 -0.53 7.14 7.23
N ARG A 79 0.45 7.10 8.13
CA ARG A 79 1.10 8.33 8.59
C ARG A 79 1.80 9.07 7.46
N GLY A 80 2.42 8.30 6.55
CA GLY A 80 3.10 8.88 5.41
C GLY A 80 2.12 9.54 4.44
N ILE A 81 1.03 8.86 4.12
CA ILE A 81 0.00 9.41 3.24
C ILE A 81 -0.63 10.65 3.87
N ASP A 82 -0.97 10.59 5.15
CA ASP A 82 -1.54 11.73 5.87
C ASP A 82 -0.60 12.91 5.86
N ALA A 83 0.70 12.68 6.07
CA ALA A 83 1.69 13.74 6.04
C ALA A 83 1.76 14.42 4.67
N ILE A 84 1.71 13.62 3.61
CA ILE A 84 1.72 14.16 2.25
C ILE A 84 0.47 15.01 2.01
N GLN A 85 -0.70 14.51 2.40
CA GLN A 85 -1.95 15.23 2.23
C GLN A 85 -1.97 16.53 3.05
N ASP A 86 -1.43 16.49 4.24
CA ASP A 86 -1.29 17.69 5.07
C ASP A 86 -0.42 18.74 4.38
N GLY A 87 0.69 18.31 3.79
CA GLY A 87 1.55 19.20 3.03
C GLY A 87 0.84 19.85 1.86
N GLU A 88 0.08 19.04 1.11
CA GLU A 88 -0.73 19.56 0.01
C GLU A 88 -1.75 20.58 0.48
N THR A 89 -2.39 20.30 1.60
CA THR A 89 -3.38 21.21 2.18
C THR A 89 -2.73 22.54 2.59
N MET A 90 -1.55 22.47 3.22
CA MET A 90 -0.82 23.67 3.60
C MET A 90 -0.46 24.53 2.40
N LEU A 91 -0.03 23.90 1.32
CA LEU A 91 0.30 24.63 0.10
C LEU A 91 -0.91 25.34 -0.50
N ARG A 92 -2.08 24.70 -0.47
CA ARG A 92 -3.29 25.30 -1.01
C ARG A 92 -3.76 26.51 -0.20
N ARG A 93 -3.37 26.59 1.06
CA ARG A 93 -3.74 27.71 1.95
C ARG A 93 -2.77 28.87 1.90
N MET A 94 -1.67 28.70 1.22
CA MET A 94 -0.68 29.79 1.08
C MET A 94 -1.14 30.89 0.16
#